data_fc66ba43b0abc3adfb95198091d00a9f
#
_entry.id   fc66ba43b0abc3adfb95198091d00a9f
#
_cell.length_a   1.000
_cell.length_b   1.000
_cell.length_c   1.000
_cell.angle_alpha   90.00
_cell.angle_beta   90.00
_cell.angle_gamma   90.00
#
_symmetry.space_group_name_H-M   'P 1'
#
loop_
_entity.id
_entity.type
_entity.pdbx_description
1 polymer ?
#
loop_
_entity_poly.entity_id
_entity_poly.type
_entity_poly.pdbx_seq_one_letter_code
_entity_poly.pdbx_strand_id
1 'polypeptide(L)'
;TNVFANDVSEIKNIVIHKDLKVYDNVIFSDKNDKKINIKEFNGNLLLLNFWATWCEPCKEEMPSLDRLQVNQNLSNLKIFAINISQESKKKVDSFFEDLNIENFDPYFDAPTTLAKTFSLRGIPTSILIDKDGKEFARIIGSINFDDNIFIDWLKTYN
;
A
#
# COMPACT_ATOMS: atom_id res chain seq x y z
N THR A 1 12.62 8.82 33.18
CA THR A 1 12.59 7.44 32.65
C THR A 1 12.30 7.55 31.16
N ASN A 2 13.34 7.54 30.33
CA ASN A 2 13.19 7.47 28.89
C ASN A 2 12.64 6.08 28.57
N VAL A 3 11.32 6.02 28.38
CA VAL A 3 10.73 4.93 27.65
C VAL A 3 11.15 5.19 26.20
N PHE A 4 12.16 4.45 25.72
CA PHE A 4 12.49 4.42 24.30
C PHE A 4 11.26 3.85 23.59
N ALA A 5 10.42 4.71 23.04
CA ALA A 5 9.44 4.29 22.08
C ALA A 5 10.22 3.58 20.96
N ASN A 6 9.92 2.32 20.72
CA ASN A 6 10.51 1.59 19.62
C ASN A 6 10.28 2.41 18.36
N ASP A 7 11.37 2.81 17.71
CA ASP A 7 11.33 3.72 16.58
C ASP A 7 11.02 2.92 15.30
N VAL A 8 10.11 3.43 14.48
CA VAL A 8 9.80 2.84 13.16
C VAL A 8 11.04 2.70 12.27
N SER A 9 12.07 3.52 12.49
CA SER A 9 13.35 3.41 11.77
C SER A 9 14.06 2.06 12.00
N GLU A 10 13.69 1.31 13.04
CA GLU A 10 14.18 -0.06 13.25
C GLU A 10 13.62 -1.05 12.22
N ILE A 11 12.54 -0.70 11.54
CA ILE A 11 12.00 -1.49 10.43
C ILE A 11 12.83 -1.16 9.18
N LYS A 12 13.71 -2.08 8.81
CA LYS A 12 14.73 -1.86 7.77
C LYS A 12 14.19 -1.47 6.40
N ASN A 13 12.96 -1.88 6.08
CA ASN A 13 12.36 -1.68 4.78
C ASN A 13 11.66 -0.32 4.63
N ILE A 14 11.53 0.46 5.71
CA ILE A 14 10.82 1.73 5.67
C ILE A 14 11.78 2.88 5.38
N VAL A 15 11.45 3.67 4.37
CA VAL A 15 12.13 4.92 4.03
C VAL A 15 11.17 6.07 4.32
N ILE A 16 11.50 6.88 5.33
CA ILE A 16 10.74 8.09 5.66
C ILE A 16 11.37 9.25 4.92
N HIS A 17 10.57 9.96 4.09
CA HIS A 17 11.09 11.04 3.27
C HIS A 17 11.34 12.30 4.10
N LYS A 18 12.50 12.91 3.89
CA LYS A 18 12.80 14.23 4.45
C LYS A 18 11.94 15.29 3.77
N ASP A 19 11.78 15.18 2.45
CA ASP A 19 10.95 16.08 1.64
C ASP A 19 9.77 15.27 1.06
N LEU A 20 8.56 15.79 1.23
CA LEU A 20 7.35 15.15 0.73
C LEU A 20 7.32 15.17 -0.81
N LYS A 21 6.82 14.09 -1.41
CA LYS A 21 6.75 13.96 -2.87
C LYS A 21 5.33 14.19 -3.36
N VAL A 22 5.19 14.96 -4.42
CA VAL A 22 3.92 15.29 -5.06
C VAL A 22 3.85 14.65 -6.44
N TYR A 23 2.69 14.10 -6.77
CA TYR A 23 2.43 13.48 -8.07
C TYR A 23 1.21 14.15 -8.73
N ASP A 24 1.32 14.48 -10.01
CA ASP A 24 0.23 15.15 -10.73
C ASP A 24 -0.91 14.19 -11.07
N ASN A 25 -0.60 13.02 -11.57
CA ASN A 25 -1.59 12.04 -12.01
C ASN A 25 -1.20 10.63 -11.56
N VAL A 26 -1.93 10.12 -10.57
CA VAL A 26 -1.84 8.70 -10.18
C VAL A 26 -3.21 8.09 -10.45
N ILE A 27 -3.29 7.35 -11.54
CA ILE A 27 -4.54 6.77 -12.05
C ILE A 27 -4.33 5.28 -12.29
N PHE A 28 -5.27 4.50 -11.78
CA PHE A 28 -5.33 3.05 -11.99
C PHE A 28 -6.78 2.63 -12.14
N SER A 29 -7.06 1.35 -12.32
CA SER A 29 -8.41 0.86 -12.57
C SER A 29 -8.87 -0.08 -11.46
N ASP A 30 -10.17 -0.06 -11.18
CA ASP A 30 -10.80 -1.08 -10.35
C ASP A 30 -11.09 -2.36 -11.18
N LYS A 31 -11.70 -3.36 -10.54
CA LYS A 31 -12.03 -4.63 -11.17
C LYS A 31 -13.09 -4.52 -12.29
N ASN A 32 -13.79 -3.41 -12.38
CA ASN A 32 -14.79 -3.11 -13.41
C ASN A 32 -14.26 -2.15 -14.47
N ASP A 33 -12.95 -1.96 -14.55
CA ASP A 33 -12.26 -1.04 -15.47
C ASP A 33 -12.57 0.45 -15.25
N LYS A 34 -13.18 0.79 -14.09
CA LYS A 34 -13.39 2.17 -13.70
C LYS A 34 -12.06 2.81 -13.32
N LYS A 35 -11.78 3.98 -13.87
CA LYS A 35 -10.58 4.76 -13.53
C LYS A 35 -10.72 5.36 -12.14
N ILE A 36 -9.66 5.18 -11.34
CA ILE A 36 -9.51 5.74 -10.00
C ILE A 36 -8.36 6.73 -10.04
N ASN A 37 -8.62 7.96 -9.60
CA ASN A 37 -7.58 8.97 -9.39
C ASN A 37 -7.42 9.16 -7.88
N ILE A 38 -6.21 9.03 -7.36
CA ILE A 38 -5.99 9.14 -5.91
C ILE A 38 -6.36 10.51 -5.33
N LYS A 39 -6.43 11.56 -6.15
CA LYS A 39 -6.90 12.88 -5.72
C LYS A 39 -8.34 12.86 -5.20
N GLU A 40 -9.16 11.91 -5.66
CA GLU A 40 -10.53 11.72 -5.16
C GLU A 40 -10.55 11.31 -3.68
N PHE A 41 -9.42 10.84 -3.16
CA PHE A 41 -9.28 10.35 -1.79
C PHE A 41 -8.47 11.29 -0.90
N ASN A 42 -8.28 12.55 -1.29
CA ASN A 42 -7.70 13.56 -0.42
C ASN A 42 -8.51 13.64 0.88
N GLY A 43 -7.82 13.73 2.01
CA GLY A 43 -8.41 13.58 3.33
C GLY A 43 -8.27 12.19 3.92
N ASN A 44 -7.96 11.18 3.11
CA ASN A 44 -7.62 9.84 3.56
C ASN A 44 -6.11 9.64 3.65
N LEU A 45 -5.70 8.82 4.61
CA LEU A 45 -4.37 8.23 4.61
C LEU A 45 -4.38 7.08 3.59
N LEU A 46 -3.48 7.09 2.62
CA LEU A 46 -3.45 6.07 1.57
C LEU A 46 -2.22 5.17 1.68
N LEU A 47 -2.41 3.89 1.42
CA LEU A 47 -1.36 2.93 1.22
C LEU A 47 -1.55 2.29 -0.15
N LEU A 48 -0.63 2.57 -1.08
CA LEU A 48 -0.63 1.97 -2.40
C LEU A 48 0.35 0.80 -2.38
N ASN A 49 -0.14 -0.42 -2.44
CA ASN A 49 0.68 -1.63 -2.44
C ASN A 49 0.78 -2.18 -3.86
N PHE A 50 1.99 -2.25 -4.38
CA PHE A 50 2.28 -2.78 -5.71
C PHE A 50 2.73 -4.23 -5.62
N TRP A 51 2.05 -5.12 -6.33
CA TRP A 51 2.20 -6.57 -6.16
C TRP A 51 1.94 -7.34 -7.45
N ALA A 52 2.26 -8.63 -7.44
CA ALA A 52 1.92 -9.59 -8.48
C ALA A 52 1.68 -10.97 -7.87
N THR A 53 0.92 -11.83 -8.54
CA THR A 53 0.59 -13.17 -8.02
C THR A 53 1.80 -14.10 -7.92
N TRP A 54 2.80 -13.91 -8.78
CA TRP A 54 4.04 -14.69 -8.79
C TRP A 54 5.08 -14.23 -7.77
N CYS A 55 4.81 -13.17 -7.06
CA CYS A 55 5.72 -12.57 -6.10
C CYS A 55 5.50 -13.17 -4.71
N GLU A 56 6.39 -14.03 -4.26
CA GLU A 56 6.26 -14.73 -2.97
C GLU A 56 6.22 -13.77 -1.76
N PRO A 57 7.11 -12.76 -1.63
CA PRO A 57 7.01 -11.80 -0.53
C PRO A 57 5.71 -11.00 -0.55
N CYS A 58 5.14 -10.70 -1.72
CA CYS A 58 3.83 -10.08 -1.84
C CYS A 58 2.74 -10.94 -1.21
N LYS A 59 2.78 -12.23 -1.51
CA LYS A 59 1.85 -13.22 -0.98
C LYS A 59 1.95 -13.32 0.54
N GLU A 60 3.15 -13.31 1.07
CA GLU A 60 3.40 -13.42 2.52
C GLU A 60 2.82 -12.26 3.31
N GLU A 61 2.91 -11.03 2.80
CA GLU A 61 2.43 -9.85 3.52
C GLU A 61 0.93 -9.58 3.38
N MET A 62 0.30 -10.11 2.34
CA MET A 62 -1.07 -9.78 1.97
C MET A 62 -2.10 -10.02 3.09
N PRO A 63 -2.05 -11.11 3.86
CA PRO A 63 -2.99 -11.31 4.96
C PRO A 63 -2.88 -10.25 6.06
N SER A 64 -1.69 -9.81 6.43
CA SER A 64 -1.53 -8.75 7.42
C SER A 64 -1.96 -7.40 6.86
N LEU A 65 -1.76 -7.16 5.57
CA LEU A 65 -2.25 -5.95 4.89
C LEU A 65 -3.78 -5.90 4.90
N ASP A 66 -4.43 -7.05 4.68
CA ASP A 66 -5.88 -7.18 4.75
C ASP A 66 -6.41 -6.78 6.14
N ARG A 67 -5.78 -7.27 7.20
CA ARG A 67 -6.14 -6.91 8.57
C ARG A 67 -5.90 -5.43 8.87
N LEU A 68 -4.86 -4.85 8.31
CA LEU A 68 -4.54 -3.43 8.49
C LEU A 68 -5.68 -2.52 8.02
N GLN A 69 -6.36 -2.88 6.93
CA GLN A 69 -7.47 -2.08 6.39
C GLN A 69 -8.61 -1.88 7.40
N VAL A 70 -8.83 -2.85 8.27
CA VAL A 70 -9.91 -2.79 9.27
C VAL A 70 -9.42 -2.51 10.69
N ASN A 71 -8.17 -2.08 10.83
CA ASN A 71 -7.63 -1.70 12.12
C ASN A 71 -8.37 -0.47 12.66
N GLN A 72 -8.93 -0.58 13.87
CA GLN A 72 -9.74 0.48 14.49
C GLN A 72 -8.96 1.77 14.73
N ASN A 73 -7.64 1.69 14.87
CA ASN A 73 -6.78 2.84 15.09
C ASN A 73 -6.43 3.59 13.80
N LEU A 74 -6.81 3.04 12.64
CA LEU A 74 -6.50 3.56 11.31
C LEU A 74 -7.79 3.77 10.50
N SER A 75 -8.76 4.47 11.10
CA SER A 75 -10.10 4.65 10.52
C SER A 75 -10.11 5.42 9.19
N ASN A 76 -9.09 6.26 8.94
CA ASN A 76 -8.94 7.01 7.70
C ASN A 76 -8.07 6.30 6.66
N LEU A 77 -7.54 5.13 6.97
CA LEU A 77 -6.70 4.39 6.04
C LEU A 77 -7.53 3.80 4.91
N LYS A 78 -7.09 4.03 3.69
CA LYS A 78 -7.56 3.34 2.49
C LYS A 78 -6.39 2.65 1.81
N ILE A 79 -6.51 1.33 1.63
CA ILE A 79 -5.50 0.52 0.95
C ILE A 79 -5.93 0.27 -0.49
N PHE A 80 -5.02 0.52 -1.42
CA PHE A 80 -5.14 0.14 -2.82
C PHE A 80 -4.06 -0.88 -3.14
N ALA A 81 -4.43 -2.14 -3.25
CA ALA A 81 -3.52 -3.22 -3.69
C ALA A 81 -3.55 -3.28 -5.21
N ILE A 82 -2.52 -2.76 -5.86
CA ILE A 82 -2.46 -2.52 -7.30
C ILE A 82 -1.58 -3.57 -7.97
N ASN A 83 -2.20 -4.44 -8.78
CA ASN A 83 -1.48 -5.43 -9.57
C ASN A 83 -0.76 -4.74 -10.72
N ILE A 84 0.56 -4.92 -10.80
CA ILE A 84 1.39 -4.28 -11.85
C ILE A 84 1.86 -5.24 -12.94
N SER A 85 1.45 -6.51 -12.88
CA SER A 85 1.95 -7.55 -13.78
C SER A 85 1.04 -7.82 -14.97
N GLN A 86 0.02 -7.01 -15.20
CA GLN A 86 -0.96 -7.18 -16.28
C GLN A 86 -1.62 -8.58 -16.28
N GLU A 87 -1.84 -9.09 -15.09
CA GLU A 87 -2.47 -10.39 -14.90
C GLU A 87 -3.98 -10.31 -15.12
N SER A 88 -4.60 -11.41 -15.54
CA SER A 88 -6.04 -11.47 -15.74
C SER A 88 -6.79 -11.25 -14.41
N LYS A 89 -7.99 -10.67 -14.49
CA LYS A 89 -8.86 -10.51 -13.32
C LYS A 89 -9.17 -11.83 -12.64
N LYS A 90 -9.38 -12.88 -13.43
CA LYS A 90 -9.63 -14.23 -12.92
C LYS A 90 -8.47 -14.76 -12.08
N LYS A 91 -7.25 -14.56 -12.53
CA LYS A 91 -6.04 -14.99 -11.82
C LYS A 91 -5.87 -14.22 -10.51
N VAL A 92 -6.12 -12.91 -10.54
CA VAL A 92 -6.06 -12.04 -9.36
C VAL A 92 -7.17 -12.40 -8.36
N ASP A 93 -8.38 -12.64 -8.82
CA ASP A 93 -9.50 -13.05 -7.96
C ASP A 93 -9.19 -14.38 -7.27
N SER A 94 -8.65 -15.37 -8.00
CA SER A 94 -8.24 -16.65 -7.43
C SER A 94 -7.17 -16.49 -6.35
N PHE A 95 -6.22 -15.60 -6.58
CA PHE A 95 -5.17 -15.28 -5.61
C PHE A 95 -5.76 -14.68 -4.32
N PHE A 96 -6.68 -13.73 -4.43
CA PHE A 96 -7.36 -13.13 -3.28
C PHE A 96 -8.20 -14.15 -2.52
N GLU A 97 -8.91 -14.99 -3.26
CA GLU A 97 -9.73 -16.07 -2.68
C GLU A 97 -8.87 -17.06 -1.90
N ASP A 98 -7.76 -17.53 -2.49
CA ASP A 98 -6.84 -18.48 -1.87
C ASP A 98 -6.22 -17.94 -0.57
N LEU A 99 -6.01 -16.64 -0.49
CA LEU A 99 -5.45 -15.97 0.69
C LEU A 99 -6.52 -15.45 1.66
N ASN A 100 -7.80 -15.62 1.34
CA ASN A 100 -8.94 -15.11 2.12
C ASN A 100 -8.85 -13.58 2.33
N ILE A 101 -8.49 -12.84 1.30
CA ILE A 101 -8.47 -11.36 1.34
C ILE A 101 -9.90 -10.86 1.19
N GLU A 102 -10.41 -10.15 2.21
CA GLU A 102 -11.82 -9.76 2.30
C GLU A 102 -12.04 -8.24 2.48
N ASN A 103 -11.03 -7.52 2.94
CA ASN A 103 -11.22 -6.14 3.41
C ASN A 103 -10.85 -5.07 2.38
N PHE A 104 -10.31 -5.47 1.24
CA PHE A 104 -10.10 -4.59 0.10
C PHE A 104 -10.22 -5.37 -1.21
N ASP A 105 -10.56 -4.67 -2.28
CA ASP A 105 -10.62 -5.22 -3.63
C ASP A 105 -9.28 -5.09 -4.34
N PRO A 106 -9.01 -5.91 -5.37
CA PRO A 106 -7.85 -5.71 -6.23
C PRO A 106 -8.03 -4.52 -7.16
N TYR A 107 -6.92 -3.85 -7.46
CA TYR A 107 -6.83 -2.77 -8.46
C TYR A 107 -5.75 -3.11 -9.47
N PHE A 108 -5.74 -2.40 -10.59
CA PHE A 108 -4.92 -2.75 -11.75
C PHE A 108 -4.25 -1.51 -12.35
N ASP A 109 -2.96 -1.60 -12.60
CA ASP A 109 -2.19 -0.61 -13.34
C ASP A 109 -2.12 -1.03 -14.82
N ALA A 110 -3.11 -0.62 -15.61
CA ALA A 110 -3.19 -0.96 -17.02
C ALA A 110 -3.53 0.28 -17.86
N PRO A 111 -2.67 0.66 -18.81
CA PRO A 111 -1.35 0.11 -19.10
C PRO A 111 -0.36 0.42 -17.98
N THR A 112 0.66 -0.42 -17.81
CA THR A 112 1.62 -0.31 -16.72
C THR A 112 2.39 1.02 -16.77
N THR A 113 1.98 1.97 -15.95
CA THR A 113 2.55 3.32 -15.91
C THR A 113 3.07 3.70 -14.52
N LEU A 114 2.47 3.14 -13.46
CA LEU A 114 2.75 3.55 -12.08
C LEU A 114 4.14 3.10 -11.61
N ALA A 115 4.65 1.99 -12.12
CA ALA A 115 6.02 1.55 -11.82
C ALA A 115 7.03 2.64 -12.18
N LYS A 116 6.84 3.31 -13.32
CA LYS A 116 7.67 4.45 -13.74
C LYS A 116 7.38 5.70 -12.91
N THR A 117 6.11 6.03 -12.73
CA THR A 117 5.68 7.20 -11.95
C THR A 117 6.31 7.21 -10.56
N PHE A 118 6.30 6.07 -9.87
CA PHE A 118 6.86 5.94 -8.52
C PHE A 118 8.33 5.49 -8.51
N SER A 119 8.95 5.29 -9.67
CA SER A 119 10.32 4.77 -9.78
C SER A 119 10.50 3.48 -8.97
N LEU A 120 9.59 2.55 -9.13
CA LEU A 120 9.63 1.28 -8.40
C LEU A 120 10.87 0.48 -8.80
N ARG A 121 11.57 -0.06 -7.81
CA ARG A 121 12.75 -0.91 -8.01
C ARG A 121 12.45 -2.40 -7.87
N GLY A 122 11.25 -2.72 -7.43
CA GLY A 122 10.82 -4.09 -7.23
C GLY A 122 9.49 -4.14 -6.52
N ILE A 123 8.99 -5.34 -6.32
CA ILE A 123 7.76 -5.62 -5.58
C ILE A 123 8.02 -6.63 -4.46
N PRO A 124 7.27 -6.57 -3.36
CA PRO A 124 6.27 -5.54 -3.08
C PRO A 124 6.92 -4.20 -2.74
N THR A 125 6.26 -3.13 -3.12
CA THR A 125 6.56 -1.78 -2.65
C THR A 125 5.24 -1.15 -2.22
N SER A 126 5.24 -0.55 -1.04
CA SER A 126 4.08 0.18 -0.52
C SER A 126 4.41 1.66 -0.40
N ILE A 127 3.58 2.50 -1.00
CA ILE A 127 3.72 3.95 -1.00
C ILE A 127 2.71 4.51 0.00
N LEU A 128 3.17 5.31 0.95
CA LEU A 128 2.34 5.94 1.96
C LEU A 128 2.11 7.41 1.61
N ILE A 129 0.84 7.77 1.50
CA ILE A 129 0.40 9.10 1.05
C ILE A 129 -0.45 9.72 2.15
N ASP A 130 -0.13 10.94 2.53
CA ASP A 130 -0.83 11.66 3.59
C ASP A 130 -2.17 12.23 3.12
N LYS A 131 -2.91 12.86 4.04
CA LYS A 131 -4.23 13.43 3.77
C LYS A 131 -4.21 14.58 2.75
N ASP A 132 -3.05 15.17 2.52
CA ASP A 132 -2.84 16.22 1.52
C ASP A 132 -2.41 15.68 0.16
N GLY A 133 -2.35 14.36 0.01
CA GLY A 133 -1.99 13.70 -1.24
C GLY A 133 -0.49 13.60 -1.50
N LYS A 134 0.34 13.72 -0.47
CA LYS A 134 1.80 13.71 -0.60
C LYS A 134 2.40 12.41 -0.08
N GLU A 135 3.33 11.85 -0.84
CA GLU A 135 4.09 10.68 -0.36
C GLU A 135 5.06 11.10 0.74
N PHE A 136 4.88 10.53 1.94
CA PHE A 136 5.75 10.82 3.09
C PHE A 136 6.68 9.67 3.46
N ALA A 137 6.41 8.46 2.99
CA ALA A 137 7.23 7.29 3.22
C ALA A 137 6.95 6.20 2.19
N ARG A 138 7.85 5.24 2.08
CA ARG A 138 7.60 4.02 1.33
C ARG A 138 8.25 2.82 2.00
N ILE A 139 7.67 1.67 1.76
CA ILE A 139 8.17 0.39 2.23
C ILE A 139 8.67 -0.37 1.02
N ILE A 140 9.97 -0.65 0.98
CA ILE A 140 10.62 -1.35 -0.13
C ILE A 140 10.87 -2.79 0.30
N GLY A 141 10.04 -3.71 -0.21
CA GLY A 141 9.99 -5.09 0.24
C GLY A 141 8.84 -5.36 1.18
N SER A 142 8.73 -6.59 1.66
CA SER A 142 7.63 -7.00 2.54
C SER A 142 7.89 -6.65 4.00
N ILE A 143 6.79 -6.37 4.72
CA ILE A 143 6.80 -6.28 6.18
C ILE A 143 5.59 -7.05 6.73
N ASN A 144 5.61 -7.28 8.03
CA ASN A 144 4.41 -7.69 8.75
C ASN A 144 3.60 -6.45 9.12
N PHE A 145 2.47 -6.23 8.47
CA PHE A 145 1.60 -5.08 8.73
C PHE A 145 0.85 -5.17 10.07
N ASP A 146 0.95 -6.29 10.79
CA ASP A 146 0.45 -6.42 12.16
C ASP A 146 1.43 -5.87 13.21
N ASP A 147 2.63 -5.50 12.80
CA ASP A 147 3.66 -4.99 13.71
C ASP A 147 3.18 -3.73 14.43
N ASN A 148 3.20 -3.76 15.76
CA ASN A 148 2.69 -2.66 16.58
C ASN A 148 3.51 -1.37 16.42
N ILE A 149 4.81 -1.49 16.19
CA ILE A 149 5.68 -0.32 15.96
C ILE A 149 5.23 0.39 14.69
N PHE A 150 4.98 -0.36 13.63
CA PHE A 150 4.47 0.18 12.37
C PHE A 150 3.09 0.82 12.54
N ILE A 151 2.15 0.11 13.16
CA ILE A 151 0.78 0.60 13.37
C ILE A 151 0.78 1.88 14.21
N ASP A 152 1.50 1.92 15.32
CA ASP A 152 1.59 3.08 16.18
C ASP A 152 2.18 4.30 15.47
N TRP A 153 3.18 4.09 14.65
CA TRP A 153 3.75 5.13 13.82
C TRP A 153 2.76 5.63 12.75
N LEU A 154 2.15 4.71 12.01
CA LEU A 154 1.20 5.04 10.94
C LEU A 154 -0.02 5.80 11.49
N LYS A 155 -0.45 5.46 12.69
CA LYS A 155 -1.55 6.10 13.41
C LYS A 155 -1.34 7.62 13.56
N THR A 156 -0.10 8.07 13.62
CA THR A 156 0.20 9.51 13.71
C THR A 156 -0.20 10.28 12.45
N TYR A 157 -0.42 9.60 11.36
CA TYR A 157 -0.88 10.17 10.07
C TYR A 157 -2.38 9.94 9.78
N ASN A 158 -3.07 9.26 10.68
CA ASN A 158 -4.48 8.90 10.48
C ASN A 158 -5.46 10.09 10.53
#